data_66ef31668ebd983100f0dfc4f0e39f03
#
_entry.id   66ef31668ebd983100f0dfc4f0e39f03
#
_cell.length_a   1.000
_cell.length_b   1.000
_cell.length_c   1.000
_cell.angle_alpha   90.00
_cell.angle_beta   90.00
_cell.angle_gamma   90.00
#
_symmetry.space_group_name_H-M   'P 1'
#
loop_
_entity.id
_entity.type
_entity.pdbx_description
1 polymer ?
#
loop_
_entity_poly.entity_id
_entity_poly.type
_entity_poly.pdbx_seq_one_letter_code
_entity_poly.pdbx_strand_id
1 'polypeptide(L)'
;MLSTKGASNIIGDRSFSKNPKIVSKIGDYCIQYYHENRIGTVIKHIPGHGLAKVDSHNFTPVVHKPISYLIKNDFIPFKNKKTFFAMTAHIIFNSI
;
A
#
# COMPACT_ATOMS: atom_id res chain seq x y z
N MET A 1 3.08 -4.19 1.71
CA MET A 1 2.52 -3.78 0.40
C MET A 1 1.93 -4.97 -0.32
N LEU A 2 0.91 -4.76 -1.12
CA LEU A 2 0.24 -5.80 -1.90
C LEU A 2 1.09 -6.15 -3.14
N SER A 3 1.31 -7.44 -3.37
CA SER A 3 1.99 -7.95 -4.57
C SER A 3 0.99 -8.09 -5.71
N THR A 4 1.29 -7.53 -6.87
CA THR A 4 0.42 -7.56 -8.06
C THR A 4 1.22 -7.97 -9.30
N LYS A 5 0.64 -8.88 -10.10
CA LYS A 5 1.27 -9.29 -11.37
C LYS A 5 1.43 -8.10 -12.31
N GLY A 6 2.62 -7.92 -12.86
CA GLY A 6 2.94 -6.82 -13.77
C GLY A 6 3.25 -5.49 -13.07
N ALA A 7 3.29 -5.45 -11.73
CA ALA A 7 3.74 -4.29 -10.98
C ALA A 7 5.25 -4.05 -11.16
N SER A 8 5.69 -2.83 -10.82
CA SER A 8 7.10 -2.47 -10.84
C SER A 8 7.94 -3.39 -9.94
N ASN A 9 9.11 -3.79 -10.40
CA ASN A 9 10.06 -4.61 -9.64
C ASN A 9 10.72 -3.86 -8.46
N ILE A 10 10.54 -2.55 -8.36
CA ILE A 10 11.16 -1.73 -7.31
C ILE A 10 10.74 -2.18 -5.91
N ILE A 11 9.55 -2.73 -5.75
CA ILE A 11 9.05 -3.23 -4.47
C ILE A 11 9.59 -4.64 -4.20
N GLY A 12 9.54 -5.55 -5.19
CA GLY A 12 10.09 -6.90 -5.11
C GLY A 12 9.64 -7.65 -3.85
N ASP A 13 10.59 -8.21 -3.14
CA ASP A 13 10.39 -9.02 -1.93
C ASP A 13 9.82 -8.25 -0.73
N ARG A 14 9.74 -6.94 -0.80
CA ARG A 14 9.12 -6.11 0.24
C ARG A 14 7.60 -6.20 0.26
N SER A 15 6.99 -6.82 -0.77
CA SER A 15 5.55 -7.10 -0.80
C SER A 15 5.23 -8.30 0.09
N PHE A 16 4.28 -8.13 1.01
CA PHE A 16 3.94 -9.18 1.98
C PHE A 16 3.12 -10.31 1.36
N SER A 17 2.13 -9.99 0.52
CA SER A 17 1.21 -10.97 -0.04
C SER A 17 0.41 -10.38 -1.21
N LYS A 18 -0.23 -11.27 -1.98
CA LYS A 18 -1.27 -10.90 -2.96
C LYS A 18 -2.64 -10.73 -2.31
N ASN A 19 -2.82 -11.22 -1.09
CA ASN A 19 -4.08 -11.14 -0.36
C ASN A 19 -4.14 -9.88 0.49
N PRO A 20 -5.06 -8.92 0.22
CA PRO A 20 -5.11 -7.65 0.94
C PRO A 20 -5.43 -7.81 2.44
N LYS A 21 -6.18 -8.85 2.82
CA LYS A 21 -6.48 -9.13 4.23
C LYS A 21 -5.24 -9.58 5.00
N ILE A 22 -4.38 -10.39 4.37
CA ILE A 22 -3.10 -10.82 4.93
C ILE A 22 -2.17 -9.62 5.08
N VAL A 23 -2.06 -8.78 4.06
CA VAL A 23 -1.26 -7.55 4.11
C VAL A 23 -1.75 -6.63 5.24
N SER A 24 -3.06 -6.48 5.37
CA SER A 24 -3.68 -5.69 6.45
C SER A 24 -3.29 -6.22 7.83
N LYS A 25 -3.40 -7.53 8.03
CA LYS A 25 -3.10 -8.18 9.31
C LYS A 25 -1.62 -8.07 9.69
N ILE A 26 -0.73 -8.28 8.73
CA ILE A 26 0.72 -8.10 8.95
C ILE A 26 1.03 -6.63 9.31
N GLY A 27 0.39 -5.69 8.62
CA GLY A 27 0.51 -4.27 8.91
C GLY A 27 0.10 -3.93 10.35
N ASP A 28 -1.01 -4.50 10.83
CA ASP A 28 -1.46 -4.30 12.22
C ASP A 28 -0.43 -4.83 13.23
N TYR A 29 0.13 -6.02 13.01
CA TYR A 29 1.19 -6.57 13.86
C TYR A 29 2.45 -5.70 13.86
N CYS A 30 2.88 -5.22 12.70
CA CYS A 30 4.03 -4.32 12.61
C CYS A 30 3.80 -3.03 13.40
N ILE A 31 2.65 -2.38 13.21
CA ILE A 31 2.31 -1.14 13.91
C ILE A 31 2.30 -1.38 15.43
N GLN A 32 1.63 -2.43 15.88
CA GLN A 32 1.55 -2.79 17.30
C GLN A 32 2.94 -3.04 17.89
N TYR A 33 3.76 -3.85 17.22
CA TYR A 33 5.10 -4.18 17.69
C TYR A 33 5.99 -2.93 17.83
N TYR A 34 6.00 -2.05 16.83
CA TYR A 34 6.78 -0.82 16.89
C TYR A 34 6.27 0.12 17.99
N HIS A 35 4.95 0.28 18.14
CA HIS A 35 4.38 1.12 19.18
C HIS A 35 4.66 0.60 20.59
N GLU A 36 4.64 -0.71 20.81
CA GLU A 36 5.03 -1.34 22.07
C GLU A 36 6.50 -1.06 22.43
N ASN A 37 7.33 -0.87 21.43
CA ASN A 37 8.75 -0.50 21.57
C ASN A 37 8.98 1.01 21.49
N ARG A 38 7.94 1.83 21.61
CA ARG A 38 7.99 3.30 21.57
C ARG A 38 8.56 3.88 20.29
N ILE A 39 8.33 3.20 19.16
CA ILE A 39 8.72 3.65 17.82
C ILE A 39 7.47 4.05 17.06
N GLY A 40 7.43 5.30 16.57
CA GLY A 40 6.34 5.79 15.72
C GLY A 40 6.32 5.11 14.36
N THR A 41 5.15 5.02 13.74
CA THR A 41 4.97 4.39 12.44
C THR A 41 4.33 5.33 11.43
N VAL A 42 4.67 5.12 10.16
CA VAL A 42 4.07 5.79 9.00
C VAL A 42 3.53 4.72 8.07
N ILE A 43 2.24 4.75 7.77
CA ILE A 43 1.68 3.90 6.73
C ILE A 43 1.87 4.54 5.36
N LYS A 44 2.31 3.74 4.38
CA LYS A 44 2.61 4.25 3.03
C LYS A 44 2.48 3.16 1.96
N HIS A 45 2.26 3.51 0.76
CA HIS A 45 1.89 4.80 0.16
C HIS A 45 0.41 4.76 -0.17
N ILE A 46 -0.36 5.62 0.48
CA ILE A 46 -1.82 5.63 0.34
C ILE A 46 -2.21 6.21 -1.04
N PRO A 47 -3.19 5.64 -1.72
CA PRO A 47 -4.08 4.53 -1.35
C PRO A 47 -3.56 3.15 -1.77
N GLY A 48 -2.35 3.02 -2.29
CA GLY A 48 -1.69 1.79 -2.67
C GLY A 48 -0.70 1.99 -3.79
N HIS A 49 0.37 1.21 -3.82
CA HIS A 49 1.42 1.27 -4.85
C HIS A 49 1.54 -0.04 -5.64
N GLY A 50 0.80 -1.08 -5.24
CA GLY A 50 0.94 -2.42 -5.80
C GLY A 50 0.54 -2.55 -7.28
N LEU A 51 -0.27 -1.64 -7.79
CA LEU A 51 -0.69 -1.60 -9.20
C LEU A 51 0.21 -0.73 -10.10
N ALA A 52 1.16 0.00 -9.52
CA ALA A 52 2.07 0.83 -10.31
C ALA A 52 3.01 -0.03 -11.15
N LYS A 53 3.05 0.24 -12.45
CA LYS A 53 3.89 -0.50 -13.41
C LYS A 53 5.28 0.11 -13.57
N VAL A 54 5.48 1.33 -13.09
CA VAL A 54 6.74 2.07 -13.17
C VAL A 54 7.12 2.62 -11.80
N ASP A 55 8.41 2.92 -11.61
CA ASP A 55 8.90 3.54 -10.40
C ASP A 55 8.44 5.01 -10.32
N SER A 56 7.71 5.36 -9.26
CA SER A 56 7.20 6.71 -9.04
C SER A 56 8.30 7.75 -8.76
N HIS A 57 9.54 7.33 -8.49
CA HIS A 57 10.67 8.25 -8.37
C HIS A 57 11.14 8.80 -9.72
N ASN A 58 10.96 8.06 -10.81
CA ASN A 58 11.39 8.43 -12.15
C ASN A 58 10.24 8.86 -13.07
N PHE A 59 9.03 8.31 -12.84
CA PHE A 59 7.85 8.53 -13.67
C PHE A 59 6.62 8.67 -12.78
N THR A 60 5.57 9.32 -13.29
CA THR A 60 4.27 9.36 -12.61
C THR A 60 3.41 8.20 -13.11
N PRO A 61 3.27 7.11 -12.33
CA PRO A 61 2.44 5.98 -12.75
C PRO A 61 0.96 6.35 -12.77
N VAL A 62 0.22 5.73 -13.69
CA VAL A 62 -1.24 5.87 -13.80
C VAL A 62 -1.89 4.53 -13.58
N VAL A 63 -2.87 4.48 -12.69
CA VAL A 63 -3.65 3.27 -12.39
C VAL A 63 -5.06 3.43 -12.94
N HIS A 64 -5.47 2.49 -13.81
CA HIS A 64 -6.74 2.49 -14.52
C HIS A 64 -7.79 1.51 -13.94
N LYS A 65 -7.60 1.02 -12.71
CA LYS A 65 -8.57 0.14 -12.07
C LYS A 65 -9.81 0.90 -11.60
N PRO A 66 -11.01 0.30 -11.72
CA PRO A 66 -12.23 0.93 -11.21
C PRO A 66 -12.20 1.06 -9.69
N ILE A 67 -12.87 2.08 -9.16
CA ILE A 67 -12.90 2.36 -7.71
C ILE A 67 -13.39 1.15 -6.89
N SER A 68 -14.35 0.38 -7.43
CA SER A 68 -14.85 -0.84 -6.77
C SER A 68 -13.77 -1.89 -6.56
N TYR A 69 -12.82 -2.01 -7.48
CA TYR A 69 -11.65 -2.89 -7.33
C TYR A 69 -10.70 -2.36 -6.26
N LEU A 70 -10.39 -1.07 -6.28
CA LEU A 70 -9.47 -0.44 -5.33
C LEU A 70 -9.97 -0.57 -3.88
N ILE A 71 -11.28 -0.37 -3.67
CA ILE A 71 -11.91 -0.52 -2.35
C ILE A 71 -11.78 -1.94 -1.81
N LYS A 72 -11.89 -2.95 -2.69
CA LYS A 72 -11.84 -4.36 -2.30
C LYS A 72 -10.42 -4.92 -2.18
N ASN A 73 -9.41 -4.21 -2.67
CA ASN A 73 -8.04 -4.69 -2.73
C ASN A 73 -7.06 -3.70 -2.11
N ASP A 74 -6.71 -2.65 -2.83
CA ASP A 74 -5.59 -1.77 -2.50
C ASP A 74 -5.85 -0.93 -1.24
N PHE A 75 -7.11 -0.56 -0.99
CA PHE A 75 -7.46 0.27 0.18
C PHE A 75 -7.56 -0.54 1.48
N ILE A 76 -7.81 -1.87 1.40
CA ILE A 76 -7.98 -2.72 2.58
C ILE A 76 -6.79 -2.65 3.53
N PRO A 77 -5.53 -2.74 3.08
CA PRO A 77 -4.37 -2.68 3.98
C PRO A 77 -4.24 -1.38 4.79
N PHE A 78 -4.91 -0.31 4.35
CA PHE A 78 -4.83 1.00 5.01
C PHE A 78 -6.02 1.31 5.92
N LYS A 79 -7.10 0.54 5.84
CA LYS A 79 -8.29 0.76 6.66
C LYS A 79 -8.02 0.55 8.15
N ASN A 80 -8.54 1.46 8.98
CA ASN A 80 -8.56 1.34 10.43
C ASN A 80 -7.17 1.11 11.06
N LYS A 81 -6.12 1.68 10.49
CA LYS A 81 -4.76 1.60 11.03
C LYS A 81 -4.58 2.59 12.17
N LYS A 82 -4.06 2.11 13.29
CA LYS A 82 -3.77 2.93 14.49
C LYS A 82 -2.38 3.53 14.39
N THR A 83 -2.20 4.50 13.50
CA THR A 83 -0.94 5.21 13.27
C THR A 83 -1.19 6.71 13.23
N PHE A 84 -0.15 7.50 13.57
CA PHE A 84 -0.25 8.97 13.58
C PHE A 84 0.08 9.60 12.23
N PHE A 85 0.81 8.91 11.38
CA PHE A 85 1.32 9.45 10.12
C PHE A 85 0.98 8.56 8.94
N ALA A 86 0.74 9.20 7.82
CA ALA A 86 0.51 8.54 6.54
C ALA A 86 1.22 9.31 5.42
N MET A 87 1.72 8.59 4.44
CA MET A 87 2.34 9.16 3.24
C MET A 87 1.55 8.74 2.01
N THR A 88 1.21 9.71 1.17
CA THR A 88 0.50 9.45 -0.09
C THR A 88 1.43 8.92 -1.17
N ALA A 89 0.87 8.12 -2.08
CA ALA A 89 1.55 7.68 -3.28
C ALA A 89 1.61 8.82 -4.32
N HIS A 90 2.70 8.88 -5.07
CA HIS A 90 2.82 9.74 -6.25
C HIS A 90 2.28 8.99 -7.49
N ILE A 91 0.98 8.73 -7.49
CA ILE A 91 0.29 7.92 -8.49
C ILE A 91 -1.01 8.62 -8.87
N ILE A 92 -1.34 8.60 -10.15
CA ILE A 92 -2.64 9.05 -10.66
C ILE A 92 -3.59 7.86 -10.69
N PHE A 93 -4.71 7.96 -10.00
CA PHE A 93 -5.79 6.98 -10.03
C PHE A 93 -6.96 7.57 -10.82
N ASN A 94 -7.16 7.10 -12.05
CA ASN A 94 -8.16 7.69 -12.95
C ASN A 94 -9.62 7.54 -12.49
N SER A 95 -9.88 6.62 -11.56
CA SER A 95 -11.22 6.31 -11.06
C SER A 95 -11.60 7.04 -9.76
N ILE A 96 -10.73 7.87 -9.27
CA ILE A 96 -10.96 8.63 -8.03
C ILE A 96 -11.28 10.08 -8.34
#